data_1fc26e5fbe376a88dc15dec08c6e8701
#
_entry.id   1fc26e5fbe376a88dc15dec08c6e8701
#
_cell.length_a   1.000
_cell.length_b   1.000
_cell.length_c   1.000
_cell.angle_alpha   90.00
_cell.angle_beta   90.00
_cell.angle_gamma   90.00
#
_symmetry.space_group_name_H-M   'P 1'
#
loop_
_entity.id
_entity.type
_entity.pdbx_description
1 polymer ?
#
loop_
_entity_poly.entity_id
_entity_poly.type
_entity_poly.pdbx_seq_one_letter_code
_entity_poly.pdbx_strand_id
1 'polypeptide(L)'
;MDKRYSLNDEKWGAYSMINVIHIFDASGSGATTLGEAIDKTLGYKHLDVDDYFWVPSDSPYEIKRAPDERQRLLRNDTTNSQKSVISGSLCGWGDAFIPYFDLVIFVDTSTELRIRRIKEREYRKFNNRILPGGDLYDKHTDFVEWVKGYDKLGVEQKC
;
A
#
# COMPACT_ATOMS: atom_id res chain seq x y z
N MET A 1 -42.90 2.42 -24.90
CA MET A 1 -42.50 0.98 -24.88
C MET A 1 -41.08 0.87 -24.37
N ASP A 2 -41.00 0.61 -23.09
CA ASP A 2 -39.73 0.60 -22.32
C ASP A 2 -39.13 -0.82 -22.38
N LYS A 3 -38.03 -0.97 -23.10
CA LYS A 3 -37.30 -2.24 -23.14
C LYS A 3 -36.35 -2.26 -21.94
N ARG A 4 -36.81 -2.80 -20.80
CA ARG A 4 -35.94 -3.21 -19.71
C ARG A 4 -35.04 -4.34 -20.21
N TYR A 5 -33.75 -4.09 -20.25
CA TYR A 5 -32.75 -5.13 -20.46
C TYR A 5 -32.79 -6.08 -19.27
N SER A 6 -33.41 -7.23 -19.45
CA SER A 6 -33.21 -8.36 -18.56
C SER A 6 -31.79 -8.87 -18.81
N LEU A 7 -30.91 -8.64 -17.86
CA LEU A 7 -29.60 -9.31 -17.79
C LEU A 7 -29.87 -10.77 -17.44
N ASN A 8 -29.81 -11.65 -18.45
CA ASN A 8 -29.84 -13.08 -18.19
C ASN A 8 -28.60 -13.50 -17.41
N ASP A 9 -28.81 -13.90 -16.17
CA ASP A 9 -27.78 -14.35 -15.20
C ASP A 9 -27.03 -15.63 -15.64
N GLU A 10 -27.40 -16.25 -16.74
CA GLU A 10 -26.82 -17.53 -17.23
C GLU A 10 -25.52 -17.40 -18.02
N LYS A 11 -25.05 -16.18 -18.36
CA LYS A 11 -23.85 -15.98 -19.20
C LYS A 11 -22.56 -15.66 -18.48
N TRP A 12 -22.61 -15.47 -17.19
CA TRP A 12 -21.45 -15.20 -16.38
C TRP A 12 -21.10 -16.46 -15.59
N GLY A 13 -20.37 -17.39 -16.23
CA GLY A 13 -19.79 -18.54 -15.54
C GLY A 13 -19.14 -18.12 -14.24
N ALA A 14 -19.23 -18.97 -13.21
CA ALA A 14 -18.82 -18.71 -11.84
C ALA A 14 -17.66 -17.70 -11.75
N TYR A 15 -17.97 -16.42 -11.42
CA TYR A 15 -16.95 -15.46 -11.08
C TYR A 15 -16.23 -16.01 -9.87
N SER A 16 -14.96 -16.35 -10.03
CA SER A 16 -14.13 -16.63 -8.87
C SER A 16 -14.19 -15.38 -8.01
N MET A 17 -14.64 -15.53 -6.76
CA MET A 17 -14.73 -14.39 -5.86
C MET A 17 -13.33 -13.86 -5.65
N ILE A 18 -13.13 -12.56 -5.91
CA ILE A 18 -11.88 -11.90 -5.58
C ILE A 18 -11.82 -11.79 -4.06
N ASN A 19 -10.89 -12.50 -3.44
CA ASN A 19 -10.75 -12.53 -1.99
C ASN A 19 -9.51 -11.75 -1.53
N VAL A 20 -8.44 -11.76 -2.32
CA VAL A 20 -7.18 -11.09 -1.98
C VAL A 20 -6.80 -10.10 -3.08
N ILE A 21 -6.82 -8.82 -2.72
CA ILE A 21 -6.41 -7.71 -3.60
C ILE A 21 -5.05 -7.20 -3.14
N HIS A 22 -4.11 -7.00 -4.06
CA HIS A 22 -2.88 -6.29 -3.78
C HIS A 22 -2.86 -4.96 -4.53
N ILE A 23 -2.63 -3.85 -3.79
CA ILE A 23 -2.53 -2.50 -4.34
C ILE A 23 -1.11 -2.00 -4.09
N PHE A 24 -0.40 -1.64 -5.15
CA PHE A 24 0.98 -1.17 -4.99
C PHE A 24 1.32 -0.02 -5.93
N ASP A 25 2.29 0.75 -5.55
CA ASP A 25 3.06 1.74 -6.30
C ASP A 25 4.08 2.41 -5.38
N ALA A 26 4.70 3.50 -5.88
CA ALA A 26 5.61 4.34 -5.12
C ALA A 26 4.94 5.09 -3.96
N SER A 27 5.72 5.45 -2.96
CA SER A 27 5.27 6.25 -1.82
C SER A 27 4.52 7.52 -2.25
N GLY A 28 3.37 7.77 -1.63
CA GLY A 28 2.51 8.92 -1.93
C GLY A 28 1.53 8.72 -3.09
N SER A 29 1.48 7.56 -3.73
CA SER A 29 0.55 7.25 -4.82
C SER A 29 -0.91 7.29 -4.39
N GLY A 30 -1.21 6.82 -3.19
CA GLY A 30 -2.56 6.68 -2.67
C GLY A 30 -3.01 5.22 -2.51
N ALA A 31 -2.10 4.26 -2.60
CA ALA A 31 -2.42 2.84 -2.43
C ALA A 31 -3.12 2.55 -1.09
N THR A 32 -2.61 3.07 0.03
CA THR A 32 -3.24 2.96 1.36
C THR A 32 -4.65 3.56 1.37
N THR A 33 -4.82 4.77 0.81
CA THR A 33 -6.13 5.44 0.74
C THR A 33 -7.14 4.63 -0.06
N LEU A 34 -6.71 4.01 -1.16
CA LEU A 34 -7.56 3.12 -1.96
C LEU A 34 -7.90 1.84 -1.17
N GLY A 35 -6.93 1.25 -0.47
CA GLY A 35 -7.15 0.11 0.41
C GLY A 35 -8.19 0.39 1.50
N GLU A 36 -8.07 1.53 2.20
CA GLU A 36 -9.06 1.99 3.18
C GLU A 36 -10.45 2.22 2.58
N ALA A 37 -10.52 2.73 1.35
CA ALA A 37 -11.79 2.93 0.67
C ALA A 37 -12.46 1.60 0.31
N ILE A 38 -11.69 0.60 -0.13
CA ILE A 38 -12.19 -0.75 -0.42
C ILE A 38 -12.68 -1.45 0.86
N ASP A 39 -11.95 -1.29 1.98
CA ASP A 39 -12.39 -1.77 3.30
C ASP A 39 -13.77 -1.20 3.63
N LYS A 40 -13.90 0.13 3.66
CA LYS A 40 -15.13 0.82 4.03
C LYS A 40 -16.34 0.50 3.13
N THR A 41 -16.11 0.33 1.83
CA THR A 41 -17.20 0.23 0.84
C THR A 41 -17.56 -1.20 0.47
N LEU A 42 -16.58 -2.12 0.49
CA LEU A 42 -16.74 -3.48 0.01
C LEU A 42 -16.51 -4.54 1.11
N GLY A 43 -16.14 -4.12 2.33
CA GLY A 43 -15.98 -4.99 3.49
C GLY A 43 -14.75 -5.91 3.40
N TYR A 44 -13.71 -5.50 2.68
CA TYR A 44 -12.41 -6.16 2.73
C TYR A 44 -11.65 -5.71 3.96
N LYS A 45 -10.92 -6.61 4.63
CA LYS A 45 -9.98 -6.20 5.68
C LYS A 45 -8.77 -5.53 5.05
N HIS A 46 -8.55 -4.25 5.35
CA HIS A 46 -7.36 -3.54 4.89
C HIS A 46 -6.14 -3.94 5.72
N LEU A 47 -5.04 -4.27 5.02
CA LEU A 47 -3.74 -4.66 5.57
C LEU A 47 -2.68 -3.75 4.95
N ASP A 48 -2.19 -2.76 5.72
CA ASP A 48 -1.11 -1.87 5.26
C ASP A 48 0.23 -2.57 5.43
N VAL A 49 1.02 -2.67 4.37
CA VAL A 49 2.33 -3.34 4.36
C VAL A 49 3.29 -2.71 5.36
N ASP A 50 3.20 -1.41 5.62
CA ASP A 50 4.05 -0.71 6.58
C ASP A 50 3.86 -1.23 8.02
N ASP A 51 2.66 -1.70 8.40
CA ASP A 51 2.39 -2.27 9.72
C ASP A 51 3.13 -3.61 9.95
N TYR A 52 3.43 -4.31 8.86
CA TYR A 52 4.21 -5.55 8.89
C TYR A 52 5.70 -5.31 8.74
N PHE A 53 6.08 -4.30 7.96
CA PHE A 53 7.48 -4.01 7.65
C PHE A 53 8.23 -3.42 8.83
N TRP A 54 7.59 -2.50 9.55
CA TRP A 54 8.19 -1.76 10.64
C TRP A 54 7.78 -2.28 12.02
N VAL A 55 8.70 -2.27 12.95
CA VAL A 55 8.39 -2.50 14.36
C VAL A 55 7.86 -1.18 14.94
N PRO A 56 6.70 -1.16 15.63
CA PRO A 56 6.22 0.03 16.31
C PRO A 56 7.25 0.54 17.33
N SER A 57 7.59 1.82 17.25
CA SER A 57 8.57 2.47 18.13
C SER A 57 8.27 3.97 18.25
N ASP A 58 8.86 4.64 19.25
CA ASP A 58 8.69 6.09 19.45
C ASP A 58 9.21 6.89 18.24
N SER A 59 10.21 6.36 17.55
CA SER A 59 10.73 6.89 16.30
C SER A 59 10.19 6.02 15.13
N PRO A 60 9.17 6.47 14.41
CA PRO A 60 8.55 5.67 13.36
C PRO A 60 9.52 5.38 12.21
N TYR A 61 9.37 4.21 11.60
CA TYR A 61 10.13 3.76 10.42
C TYR A 61 11.64 3.61 10.66
N GLU A 62 12.06 3.22 11.88
CA GLU A 62 13.47 2.98 12.19
C GLU A 62 13.86 1.50 12.21
N ILE A 63 13.03 0.68 12.84
CA ILE A 63 13.35 -0.73 13.08
C ILE A 63 12.60 -1.60 12.09
N LYS A 64 13.33 -2.21 11.17
CA LYS A 64 12.78 -3.16 10.21
C LYS A 64 12.54 -4.50 10.88
N ARG A 65 11.34 -5.05 10.75
CA ARG A 65 11.04 -6.42 11.17
C ARG A 65 11.74 -7.42 10.26
N ALA A 66 12.15 -8.57 10.78
CA ALA A 66 12.77 -9.62 9.97
C ALA A 66 11.81 -10.14 8.87
N PRO A 67 12.30 -10.48 7.67
CA PRO A 67 11.44 -10.86 6.54
C PRO A 67 10.51 -12.04 6.81
N ASP A 68 11.00 -13.08 7.49
CA ASP A 68 10.23 -14.27 7.88
C ASP A 68 9.10 -13.90 8.85
N GLU A 69 9.34 -12.99 9.78
CA GLU A 69 8.33 -12.50 10.71
C GLU A 69 7.27 -11.66 10.00
N ARG A 70 7.66 -10.78 9.04
CA ARG A 70 6.72 -10.03 8.20
C ARG A 70 5.79 -10.98 7.45
N GLN A 71 6.38 -12.00 6.81
CA GLN A 71 5.62 -13.01 6.06
C GLN A 71 4.66 -13.78 6.96
N ARG A 72 5.11 -14.18 8.14
CA ARG A 72 4.29 -14.92 9.10
C ARG A 72 3.08 -14.09 9.56
N LEU A 73 3.30 -12.83 9.92
CA LEU A 73 2.25 -11.94 10.38
C LEU A 73 1.22 -11.65 9.28
N LEU A 74 1.69 -11.22 8.10
CA LEU A 74 0.81 -10.89 6.97
C LEU A 74 0.01 -12.14 6.51
N ARG A 75 0.66 -13.32 6.46
CA ARG A 75 -0.03 -14.58 6.12
C ARG A 75 -1.12 -14.90 7.13
N ASN A 76 -0.83 -14.77 8.43
CA ASN A 76 -1.80 -15.02 9.48
C ASN A 76 -3.04 -14.13 9.32
N ASP A 77 -2.84 -12.84 9.12
CA ASP A 77 -3.94 -11.88 8.98
C ASP A 77 -4.74 -12.07 7.68
N THR A 78 -4.06 -12.40 6.58
CA THR A 78 -4.71 -12.71 5.30
C THR A 78 -5.55 -13.98 5.40
N THR A 79 -5.02 -15.06 6.01
CA THR A 79 -5.76 -16.34 6.15
C THR A 79 -6.93 -16.26 7.12
N ASN A 80 -6.83 -15.43 8.14
CA ASN A 80 -7.93 -15.22 9.09
C ASN A 80 -9.00 -14.24 8.59
N SER A 81 -8.81 -13.67 7.40
CA SER A 81 -9.76 -12.76 6.77
C SER A 81 -10.48 -13.46 5.62
N GLN A 82 -11.81 -13.31 5.52
CA GLN A 82 -12.57 -13.85 4.38
C GLN A 82 -12.18 -13.13 3.08
N LYS A 83 -11.94 -11.81 3.18
CA LYS A 83 -11.51 -10.94 2.09
C LYS A 83 -10.50 -9.95 2.62
N SER A 84 -9.40 -9.74 1.90
CA SER A 84 -8.36 -8.78 2.29
C SER A 84 -7.90 -7.92 1.13
N VAL A 85 -7.55 -6.68 1.42
CA VAL A 85 -6.86 -5.77 0.52
C VAL A 85 -5.54 -5.36 1.15
N ILE A 86 -4.44 -5.75 0.50
CA ILE A 86 -3.06 -5.49 0.95
C ILE A 86 -2.56 -4.29 0.18
N SER A 87 -2.20 -3.20 0.87
CA SER A 87 -1.66 -2.00 0.23
C SER A 87 -0.20 -1.74 0.61
N GLY A 88 0.61 -1.37 -0.38
CA GLY A 88 2.02 -1.04 -0.20
C GLY A 88 2.98 -1.99 -0.91
N SER A 89 4.29 -1.78 -0.73
CA SER A 89 5.34 -2.53 -1.42
C SER A 89 5.72 -3.82 -0.68
N LEU A 90 5.57 -4.94 -1.35
CA LEU A 90 6.04 -6.27 -0.90
C LEU A 90 7.43 -6.62 -1.44
N CYS A 91 8.12 -5.67 -2.05
CA CYS A 91 9.38 -5.86 -2.73
C CYS A 91 10.46 -6.43 -1.80
N GLY A 92 11.17 -7.47 -2.28
CA GLY A 92 12.28 -8.12 -1.55
C GLY A 92 11.89 -9.05 -0.41
N TRP A 93 10.56 -9.21 -0.09
CA TRP A 93 10.11 -10.14 0.94
C TRP A 93 8.75 -10.79 0.70
N GLY A 94 7.96 -10.27 -0.23
CA GLY A 94 6.57 -10.67 -0.40
C GLY A 94 6.28 -11.61 -1.55
N ASP A 95 7.28 -12.13 -2.27
CA ASP A 95 7.06 -13.01 -3.43
C ASP A 95 6.25 -14.26 -3.08
N ALA A 96 6.34 -14.73 -1.84
CA ALA A 96 5.54 -15.85 -1.35
C ALA A 96 4.02 -15.60 -1.36
N PHE A 97 3.59 -14.33 -1.52
CA PHE A 97 2.17 -13.96 -1.57
C PHE A 97 1.61 -13.87 -2.99
N ILE A 98 2.49 -13.80 -4.02
CA ILE A 98 2.06 -13.67 -5.43
C ILE A 98 0.98 -14.70 -5.83
N PRO A 99 1.10 -16.00 -5.47
CA PRO A 99 0.10 -17.01 -5.82
C PRO A 99 -1.28 -16.83 -5.16
N TYR A 100 -1.39 -15.97 -4.14
CA TYR A 100 -2.63 -15.74 -3.40
C TYR A 100 -3.42 -14.53 -3.90
N PHE A 101 -2.85 -13.70 -4.78
CA PHE A 101 -3.53 -12.52 -5.29
C PHE A 101 -4.53 -12.88 -6.39
N ASP A 102 -5.82 -12.58 -6.16
CA ASP A 102 -6.86 -12.69 -7.17
C ASP A 102 -6.90 -11.45 -8.08
N LEU A 103 -6.49 -10.29 -7.53
CA LEU A 103 -6.41 -9.02 -8.26
C LEU A 103 -5.21 -8.22 -7.80
N VAL A 104 -4.49 -7.66 -8.76
CA VAL A 104 -3.37 -6.74 -8.49
C VAL A 104 -3.67 -5.39 -9.14
N ILE A 105 -3.60 -4.32 -8.35
CA ILE A 105 -3.87 -2.94 -8.79
C ILE A 105 -2.58 -2.12 -8.67
N PHE A 106 -2.10 -1.61 -9.79
CA PHE A 106 -1.04 -0.62 -9.83
C PHE A 106 -1.63 0.79 -9.86
N VAL A 107 -1.22 1.65 -8.91
CA VAL A 107 -1.73 3.02 -8.80
C VAL A 107 -0.74 3.98 -9.43
N ASP A 108 -0.94 4.35 -10.68
CA ASP A 108 -0.09 5.32 -11.38
C ASP A 108 -0.41 6.75 -10.93
N THR A 109 0.61 7.42 -10.36
CA THR A 109 0.49 8.80 -9.85
C THR A 109 1.78 9.56 -10.14
N SER A 110 1.65 10.76 -10.72
CA SER A 110 2.83 11.58 -11.08
C SER A 110 3.71 11.90 -9.87
N THR A 111 5.02 11.98 -10.09
CA THR A 111 6.02 12.27 -9.06
C THR A 111 5.71 13.56 -8.31
N GLU A 112 5.27 14.61 -9.01
CA GLU A 112 4.93 15.91 -8.41
C GLU A 112 3.76 15.76 -7.42
N LEU A 113 2.73 15.02 -7.79
CA LEU A 113 1.58 14.80 -6.93
C LEU A 113 1.95 13.95 -5.71
N ARG A 114 2.77 12.92 -5.90
CA ARG A 114 3.28 12.06 -4.81
C ARG A 114 4.07 12.89 -3.79
N ILE A 115 5.02 13.73 -4.26
CA ILE A 115 5.84 14.61 -3.39
C ILE A 115 4.95 15.58 -2.61
N ARG A 116 3.96 16.21 -3.26
CA ARG A 116 3.04 17.12 -2.58
C ARG A 116 2.29 16.40 -1.45
N ARG A 117 1.70 15.24 -1.74
CA ARG A 117 0.98 14.44 -0.75
C ARG A 117 1.85 14.01 0.43
N ILE A 118 3.10 13.61 0.17
CA ILE A 118 4.06 13.23 1.22
C ILE A 118 4.37 14.42 2.11
N LYS A 119 4.72 15.58 1.54
CA LYS A 119 5.00 16.79 2.32
C LYS A 119 3.82 17.21 3.20
N GLU A 120 2.61 17.20 2.65
CA GLU A 120 1.39 17.52 3.40
C GLU A 120 1.09 16.51 4.50
N ARG A 121 1.25 15.21 4.24
CA ARG A 121 1.05 14.12 5.21
C ARG A 121 2.06 14.21 6.35
N GLU A 122 3.33 14.37 6.04
CA GLU A 122 4.38 14.43 7.04
C GLU A 122 4.33 15.71 7.85
N TYR A 123 4.00 16.85 7.23
CA TYR A 123 3.78 18.08 7.98
C TYR A 123 2.61 17.96 8.96
N ARG A 124 1.49 17.33 8.57
CA ARG A 124 0.37 17.06 9.48
C ARG A 124 0.76 16.15 10.65
N LYS A 125 1.67 15.20 10.42
CA LYS A 125 2.10 14.23 11.43
C LYS A 125 3.18 14.77 12.36
N PHE A 126 4.15 15.50 11.83
CA PHE A 126 5.38 15.86 12.52
C PHE A 126 5.55 17.37 12.75
N ASN A 127 4.71 18.20 12.14
CA ASN A 127 4.74 19.66 12.25
C ASN A 127 6.15 20.25 12.00
N ASN A 128 6.62 21.12 12.90
CA ASN A 128 7.90 21.83 12.77
C ASN A 128 9.13 20.90 12.84
N ARG A 129 8.99 19.67 13.26
CA ARG A 129 10.11 18.71 13.34
C ARG A 129 10.72 18.39 11.97
N ILE A 130 9.97 18.52 10.88
CA ILE A 130 10.45 18.31 9.50
C ILE A 130 10.86 19.61 8.79
N LEU A 131 10.79 20.76 9.46
CA LEU A 131 11.25 22.04 8.92
C LEU A 131 12.72 22.28 9.24
N PRO A 132 13.42 23.23 8.57
CA PRO A 132 14.80 23.54 8.85
C PRO A 132 15.05 23.79 10.35
N GLY A 133 16.02 23.05 10.92
CA GLY A 133 16.33 23.06 12.34
C GLY A 133 15.53 22.07 13.19
N GLY A 134 14.55 21.36 12.63
CA GLY A 134 13.86 20.26 13.31
C GLY A 134 14.67 18.96 13.27
N ASP A 135 14.43 18.10 14.25
CA ASP A 135 15.15 16.83 14.45
C ASP A 135 14.87 15.76 13.37
N LEU A 136 13.78 15.92 12.60
CA LEU A 136 13.42 15.04 11.48
C LEU A 136 13.68 15.67 10.11
N TYR A 137 14.29 16.86 10.05
CA TYR A 137 14.48 17.60 8.80
C TYR A 137 15.29 16.82 7.77
N ASP A 138 16.43 16.29 8.16
CA ASP A 138 17.32 15.55 7.25
C ASP A 138 16.64 14.27 6.75
N LYS A 139 16.02 13.49 7.64
CA LYS A 139 15.25 12.29 7.27
C LYS A 139 14.13 12.60 6.26
N HIS A 140 13.38 13.69 6.51
CA HIS A 140 12.32 14.12 5.62
C HIS A 140 12.85 14.52 4.24
N THR A 141 13.95 15.28 4.22
CA THR A 141 14.58 15.74 2.98
C THR A 141 15.09 14.57 2.17
N ASP A 142 15.82 13.65 2.79
CA ASP A 142 16.33 12.43 2.14
C ASP A 142 15.21 11.57 1.56
N PHE A 143 14.12 11.41 2.31
CA PHE A 143 12.95 10.67 1.84
C PHE A 143 12.29 11.35 0.63
N VAL A 144 12.12 12.67 0.63
CA VAL A 144 11.57 13.41 -0.50
C VAL A 144 12.49 13.31 -1.73
N GLU A 145 13.81 13.40 -1.57
CA GLU A 145 14.77 13.23 -2.68
C GLU A 145 14.74 11.78 -3.23
N TRP A 146 14.65 10.77 -2.37
CA TRP A 146 14.46 9.39 -2.82
C TRP A 146 13.17 9.22 -3.63
N VAL A 147 12.05 9.80 -3.19
CA VAL A 147 10.78 9.78 -3.94
C VAL A 147 10.89 10.46 -5.29
N LYS A 148 11.62 11.58 -5.40
CA LYS A 148 11.88 12.25 -6.69
C LYS A 148 12.64 11.36 -7.68
N GLY A 149 13.59 10.58 -7.17
CA GLY A 149 14.40 9.68 -7.98
C GLY A 149 13.70 8.33 -8.29
N TYR A 150 12.63 7.99 -7.58
CA TYR A 150 12.04 6.65 -7.57
C TYR A 150 11.75 6.08 -8.95
N ASP A 151 11.21 6.87 -9.87
CA ASP A 151 10.83 6.39 -11.21
C ASP A 151 12.04 6.06 -12.08
N LYS A 152 13.23 6.59 -11.73
CA LYS A 152 14.51 6.34 -12.39
C LYS A 152 15.32 5.20 -11.76
N LEU A 153 14.90 4.73 -10.58
CA LEU A 153 15.60 3.68 -9.86
C LEU A 153 15.33 2.30 -10.48
N GLY A 154 16.33 1.44 -10.48
CA GLY A 154 16.15 0.02 -10.78
C GLY A 154 15.34 -0.69 -9.69
N VAL A 155 14.86 -1.92 -9.99
CA VAL A 155 14.03 -2.71 -9.05
C VAL A 155 14.73 -2.90 -7.70
N GLU A 156 16.04 -3.19 -7.72
CA GLU A 156 16.84 -3.41 -6.49
C GLU A 156 16.92 -2.17 -5.59
N GLN A 157 16.82 -0.96 -6.15
CA GLN A 157 16.87 0.30 -5.40
C GLN A 157 15.50 0.77 -4.90
N LYS A 158 14.42 0.15 -5.40
CA LYS A 158 13.05 0.41 -4.98
C LYS A 158 12.63 -0.47 -3.79
N CYS A 159 13.38 -1.49 -3.51
CA CYS A 159 13.22 -2.44 -2.43
C CYS A 159 14.12 -2.11 -1.25
#